data_ad9a2615a3be43fbf27df8a654f77bd1
#
_entry.id   ad9a2615a3be43fbf27df8a654f77bd1
#
_cell.length_a   1.000
_cell.length_b   1.000
_cell.length_c   1.000
_cell.angle_alpha   90.00
_cell.angle_beta   90.00
_cell.angle_gamma   90.00
#
_symmetry.space_group_name_H-M   'P 1'
#
loop_
_entity.id
_entity.type
_entity.pdbx_description
1 polymer ?
#
loop_
_entity_poly.entity_id
_entity_poly.type
_entity_poly.pdbx_seq_one_letter_code
_entity_poly.pdbx_strand_id
1 'polypeptide(L)'
;MKIAVVGAGISGLSAAYYLSKKHKVDLFEKENQFGGHANTIKVAYDHNKEIAVDIGFMVFNKNTYPNLINFFSENKIEIEKSDMSFSVSVDGSDIEYCGKGLGGIFSNKKNLLNLKFIKMFFEIISFYKNCEKIETEE
;
A
#
# COMPACT_ATOMS: atom_id res chain seq x y z
N MET A 1 -21.38 -19.93 -19.06
CA MET A 1 -22.32 -18.82 -18.79
C MET A 1 -21.76 -17.55 -19.43
N LYS A 2 -22.60 -16.54 -19.62
CA LYS A 2 -22.17 -15.17 -19.97
C LYS A 2 -22.22 -14.33 -18.69
N ILE A 3 -21.12 -13.66 -18.35
CA ILE A 3 -20.95 -12.93 -17.09
C ILE A 3 -20.52 -11.52 -17.43
N ALA A 4 -21.16 -10.54 -16.80
CA ALA A 4 -20.75 -9.14 -16.86
C ALA A 4 -19.96 -8.80 -15.58
N VAL A 5 -18.77 -8.21 -15.73
CA VAL A 5 -17.96 -7.64 -14.65
C VAL A 5 -17.98 -6.13 -14.83
N VAL A 6 -18.33 -5.39 -13.78
CA VAL A 6 -18.42 -3.92 -13.81
C VAL A 6 -17.33 -3.32 -12.96
N GLY A 7 -16.52 -2.47 -13.58
CA GLY A 7 -15.33 -1.86 -13.01
C GLY A 7 -14.05 -2.64 -13.32
N ALA A 8 -13.04 -1.96 -13.85
CA ALA A 8 -11.75 -2.53 -14.22
C ALA A 8 -10.61 -2.10 -13.27
N GLY A 9 -10.91 -1.95 -11.98
CA GLY A 9 -9.92 -1.93 -10.92
C GLY A 9 -9.38 -3.33 -10.67
N ILE A 10 -8.45 -3.50 -9.74
CA ILE A 10 -7.77 -4.79 -9.47
C ILE A 10 -8.76 -5.92 -9.18
N SER A 11 -9.85 -5.65 -8.46
CA SER A 11 -10.88 -6.65 -8.15
C SER A 11 -11.63 -7.11 -9.40
N GLY A 12 -12.05 -6.17 -10.26
CA GLY A 12 -12.76 -6.51 -11.50
C GLY A 12 -11.85 -7.20 -12.51
N LEU A 13 -10.62 -6.73 -12.66
CA LEU A 13 -9.63 -7.34 -13.55
C LEU A 13 -9.31 -8.79 -13.13
N SER A 14 -9.05 -9.02 -11.84
CA SER A 14 -8.77 -10.36 -11.33
C SER A 14 -9.99 -11.28 -11.45
N ALA A 15 -11.19 -10.78 -11.12
CA ALA A 15 -12.41 -11.54 -11.29
C ALA A 15 -12.65 -11.91 -12.77
N ALA A 16 -12.53 -10.95 -13.68
CA ALA A 16 -12.67 -11.18 -15.12
C ALA A 16 -11.64 -12.21 -15.63
N TYR A 17 -10.38 -12.10 -15.19
CA TYR A 17 -9.31 -13.03 -15.55
C TYR A 17 -9.63 -14.46 -15.13
N TYR A 18 -9.98 -14.69 -13.86
CA TYR A 18 -10.25 -16.05 -13.38
C TYR A 18 -11.55 -16.62 -13.96
N LEU A 19 -12.60 -15.80 -14.10
CA LEU A 19 -13.86 -16.24 -14.67
C LEU A 19 -13.76 -16.55 -16.17
N SER A 20 -12.92 -15.82 -16.90
CA SER A 20 -12.73 -16.02 -18.35
C SER A 20 -12.13 -17.37 -18.70
N LYS A 21 -11.46 -18.05 -17.75
CA LYS A 21 -10.92 -19.41 -17.94
C LYS A 21 -12.03 -20.45 -18.18
N LYS A 22 -13.28 -20.18 -17.75
CA LYS A 22 -14.41 -21.12 -17.85
C LYS A 22 -15.68 -20.51 -18.41
N HIS A 23 -15.73 -19.18 -18.56
CA HIS A 23 -16.95 -18.46 -18.93
C HIS A 23 -16.65 -17.39 -19.98
N LYS A 24 -17.69 -16.97 -20.70
CA LYS A 24 -17.62 -15.75 -21.51
C LYS A 24 -17.82 -14.54 -20.59
N VAL A 25 -16.83 -13.67 -20.51
CA VAL A 25 -16.84 -12.49 -19.63
C VAL A 25 -16.82 -11.22 -20.47
N ASP A 26 -17.75 -10.32 -20.19
CA ASP A 26 -17.76 -8.96 -20.70
C ASP A 26 -17.36 -8.04 -19.54
N LEU A 27 -16.25 -7.29 -19.68
CA LEU A 27 -15.77 -6.33 -18.70
C LEU A 27 -16.19 -4.93 -19.11
N PHE A 28 -16.83 -4.19 -18.19
CA PHE A 28 -17.30 -2.84 -18.39
C PHE A 28 -16.51 -1.88 -17.48
N GLU A 29 -15.98 -0.81 -18.06
CA GLU A 29 -15.30 0.25 -17.35
C GLU A 29 -15.88 1.61 -17.78
N LYS A 30 -16.07 2.50 -16.82
CA LYS A 30 -16.59 3.85 -17.04
C LYS A 30 -15.52 4.79 -17.52
N GLU A 31 -14.31 4.65 -16.97
CA GLU A 31 -13.20 5.53 -17.29
C GLU A 31 -12.46 5.07 -18.55
N ASN A 32 -11.69 5.98 -19.15
CA ASN A 32 -10.94 5.69 -20.38
C ASN A 32 -9.67 4.85 -20.13
N GLN A 33 -9.40 4.47 -18.89
CA GLN A 33 -8.25 3.66 -18.49
C GLN A 33 -8.64 2.57 -17.51
N PHE A 34 -7.93 1.45 -17.56
CA PHE A 34 -8.06 0.35 -16.61
C PHE A 34 -7.13 0.56 -15.40
N GLY A 35 -7.41 -0.14 -14.30
CA GLY A 35 -6.55 -0.19 -13.12
C GLY A 35 -7.21 0.40 -11.87
N GLY A 36 -8.14 1.34 -12.01
CA GLY A 36 -8.77 2.02 -10.87
C GLY A 36 -7.73 2.78 -10.03
N HIS A 37 -7.54 2.40 -8.76
CA HIS A 37 -6.50 2.97 -7.89
C HIS A 37 -5.06 2.60 -8.28
N ALA A 38 -4.84 1.54 -9.04
CA ALA A 38 -3.55 1.24 -9.65
C ALA A 38 -3.40 2.10 -10.90
N ASN A 39 -2.78 3.26 -10.75
CA ASN A 39 -2.67 4.27 -11.79
C ASN A 39 -1.23 4.75 -11.93
N THR A 40 -0.68 4.58 -13.12
CA THR A 40 0.67 5.00 -13.48
C THR A 40 0.58 6.09 -14.53
N ILE A 41 1.19 7.23 -14.27
CA ILE A 41 1.28 8.33 -15.21
C ILE A 41 2.70 8.48 -15.74
N LYS A 42 2.81 9.02 -16.95
CA LYS A 42 4.11 9.41 -17.51
C LYS A 42 4.37 10.88 -17.22
N VAL A 43 5.49 11.15 -16.60
CA VAL A 43 5.93 12.50 -16.25
C VAL A 43 7.17 12.83 -17.06
N ALA A 44 7.17 13.97 -17.75
CA ALA A 44 8.36 14.48 -18.43
C ALA A 44 9.41 14.88 -17.37
N TYR A 45 10.58 14.26 -17.44
CA TYR A 45 11.67 14.49 -16.48
C TYR A 45 12.76 15.40 -17.08
N ASP A 46 13.01 15.31 -18.37
CA ASP A 46 13.98 16.11 -19.10
C ASP A 46 13.54 16.20 -20.57
N HIS A 47 14.13 17.08 -21.34
CA HIS A 47 13.72 17.45 -22.72
C HIS A 47 13.34 16.29 -23.65
N ASN A 48 13.68 15.03 -23.32
CA ASN A 48 13.29 13.84 -24.09
C ASN A 48 13.13 12.56 -23.24
N LYS A 49 12.98 12.66 -21.91
CA LYS A 49 12.82 11.49 -21.04
C LYS A 49 11.50 11.56 -20.29
N GLU A 50 10.72 10.51 -20.41
CA GLU A 50 9.54 10.28 -19.60
C GLU A 50 9.85 9.23 -18.54
N ILE A 51 9.33 9.44 -17.33
CA ILE A 51 9.39 8.50 -16.23
C ILE A 51 7.96 8.06 -15.90
N ALA A 52 7.75 6.75 -15.77
CA ALA A 52 6.52 6.20 -15.27
C ALA A 52 6.47 6.38 -13.74
N VAL A 53 5.41 6.99 -13.24
CA VAL A 53 5.20 7.28 -11.82
C VAL A 53 3.86 6.70 -11.38
N ASP A 54 3.88 5.83 -10.39
CA ASP A 54 2.67 5.33 -9.76
C ASP A 54 2.10 6.39 -8.82
N ILE A 55 0.85 6.78 -9.04
CA ILE A 55 0.17 7.84 -8.28
C ILE A 55 -0.98 7.35 -7.40
N GLY A 56 -1.27 6.07 -7.44
CA GLY A 56 -2.34 5.46 -6.66
C GLY A 56 -1.81 4.44 -5.68
N PHE A 57 -2.20 3.18 -5.84
CA PHE A 57 -1.72 2.07 -5.04
C PHE A 57 -0.27 1.73 -5.43
N MET A 58 0.69 2.20 -4.65
CA MET A 58 2.12 2.14 -4.99
C MET A 58 2.86 0.98 -4.30
N VAL A 59 2.39 0.54 -3.14
CA VAL A 59 3.14 -0.41 -2.31
C VAL A 59 2.22 -1.44 -1.67
N PHE A 60 2.72 -2.65 -1.51
CA PHE A 60 2.05 -3.75 -0.82
C PHE A 60 3.08 -4.63 -0.12
N ASN A 61 2.66 -5.44 0.83
CA ASN A 61 3.53 -6.46 1.42
C ASN A 61 3.01 -7.87 1.10
N LYS A 62 3.95 -8.82 1.05
CA LYS A 62 3.62 -10.20 0.64
C LYS A 62 2.73 -10.94 1.63
N ASN A 63 2.79 -10.58 2.90
CA ASN A 63 2.09 -11.29 3.96
C ASN A 63 0.59 -10.96 4.00
N THR A 64 0.24 -9.69 3.75
CA THR A 64 -1.15 -9.22 3.82
C THR A 64 -1.88 -9.27 2.48
N TYR A 65 -1.16 -9.49 1.37
CA TYR A 65 -1.73 -9.57 0.01
C TYR A 65 -1.43 -10.88 -0.72
N PRO A 66 -1.70 -12.08 -0.12
CA PRO A 66 -1.32 -13.35 -0.74
C PRO A 66 -1.99 -13.59 -2.10
N ASN A 67 -3.26 -13.20 -2.25
CA ASN A 67 -3.99 -13.36 -3.51
C ASN A 67 -3.46 -12.44 -4.62
N LEU A 68 -3.02 -11.22 -4.27
CA LEU A 68 -2.39 -10.30 -5.22
C LEU A 68 -1.05 -10.86 -5.70
N ILE A 69 -0.24 -11.40 -4.80
CA ILE A 69 1.02 -12.05 -5.14
C ILE A 69 0.82 -13.23 -6.09
N ASN A 70 -0.17 -14.08 -5.81
CA ASN A 70 -0.51 -15.21 -6.68
C ASN A 70 -0.94 -14.72 -8.06
N PHE A 71 -1.80 -13.71 -8.11
CA PHE A 71 -2.26 -13.11 -9.36
C PHE A 71 -1.09 -12.53 -10.19
N PHE A 72 -0.16 -11.83 -9.56
CA PHE A 72 1.02 -11.29 -10.22
C PHE A 72 1.94 -12.39 -10.72
N SER A 73 2.17 -13.43 -9.91
CA SER A 73 2.99 -14.58 -10.29
C SER A 73 2.40 -15.33 -11.49
N GLU A 74 1.08 -15.63 -11.49
CA GLU A 74 0.40 -16.29 -12.60
C GLU A 74 0.49 -15.48 -13.91
N ASN A 75 0.46 -14.17 -13.81
CA ASN A 75 0.49 -13.27 -14.97
C ASN A 75 1.90 -12.74 -15.28
N LYS A 76 2.94 -13.23 -14.58
CA LYS A 76 4.35 -12.84 -14.78
C LYS A 76 4.56 -11.33 -14.65
N ILE A 77 3.82 -10.68 -13.73
CA ILE A 77 3.97 -9.27 -13.43
C ILE A 77 5.19 -9.10 -12.52
N GLU A 78 6.13 -8.28 -12.94
CA GLU A 78 7.33 -7.98 -12.17
C GLU A 78 7.00 -7.07 -10.99
N ILE A 79 7.63 -7.36 -9.85
CA ILE A 79 7.51 -6.59 -8.62
C ILE A 79 8.88 -6.21 -8.12
N GLU A 80 9.02 -4.97 -7.68
CA GLU A 80 10.26 -4.45 -7.10
C GLU A 80 10.17 -4.36 -5.57
N LYS A 81 11.33 -4.44 -4.91
CA LYS A 81 11.41 -4.14 -3.49
C LYS A 81 11.41 -2.63 -3.29
N SER A 82 10.45 -2.14 -2.53
CA SER A 82 10.38 -0.75 -2.11
C SER A 82 10.67 -0.63 -0.62
N ASP A 83 11.32 0.46 -0.23
CA ASP A 83 11.55 0.81 1.16
C ASP A 83 10.46 1.80 1.60
N MET A 84 9.40 1.27 2.22
CA MET A 84 8.32 2.07 2.74
C MET A 84 8.59 2.44 4.18
N SER A 85 8.93 3.71 4.40
CA SER A 85 9.03 4.29 5.73
C SER A 85 8.13 5.51 5.83
N PHE A 86 7.68 5.83 7.03
CA PHE A 86 6.98 7.08 7.31
C PHE A 86 7.78 7.89 8.32
N SER A 87 7.65 9.18 8.26
CA SER A 87 8.21 10.10 9.24
C SER A 87 7.14 11.05 9.75
N VAL A 88 7.30 11.47 10.97
CA VAL A 88 6.42 12.43 11.66
C VAL A 88 7.24 13.60 12.12
N SER A 89 6.79 14.78 11.78
CA SER A 89 7.28 16.06 12.32
C SER A 89 6.07 16.84 12.82
N VAL A 90 6.12 17.31 14.06
CA VAL A 90 5.01 18.06 14.67
C VAL A 90 5.40 19.52 14.79
N ASP A 91 4.71 20.39 14.03
CA ASP A 91 4.95 21.82 14.06
C ASP A 91 4.79 22.40 15.49
N GLY A 92 5.74 23.23 15.88
CA GLY A 92 5.76 23.84 17.21
C GLY A 92 6.21 22.90 18.34
N SER A 93 6.71 21.71 18.01
CA SER A 93 7.30 20.78 18.96
C SER A 93 8.63 20.23 18.45
N ASP A 94 9.45 19.72 19.41
CA ASP A 94 10.70 19.01 19.06
C ASP A 94 10.44 17.52 18.68
N ILE A 95 9.19 17.11 18.42
CA ILE A 95 8.85 15.72 18.13
C ILE A 95 9.07 15.47 16.63
N GLU A 96 10.12 14.74 16.34
CA GLU A 96 10.45 14.24 15.01
C GLU A 96 10.93 12.80 15.11
N TYR A 97 10.34 11.89 14.32
CA TYR A 97 10.78 10.51 14.27
C TYR A 97 10.43 9.85 12.93
N CYS A 98 11.10 8.75 12.64
CA CYS A 98 10.84 7.93 11.47
C CYS A 98 10.53 6.49 11.91
N GLY A 99 9.63 5.82 11.23
CA GLY A 99 9.23 4.43 11.48
C GLY A 99 10.29 3.38 11.12
N LYS A 100 11.49 3.77 10.71
CA LYS A 100 12.56 2.88 10.28
C LYS A 100 13.38 2.34 11.47
N GLY A 101 12.74 1.52 12.31
CA GLY A 101 13.39 0.88 13.46
C GLY A 101 13.76 1.86 14.58
N LEU A 102 14.49 1.37 15.60
CA LEU A 102 14.85 2.16 16.78
C LEU A 102 15.69 3.40 16.43
N GLY A 103 16.60 3.28 15.47
CA GLY A 103 17.40 4.42 15.02
C GLY A 103 16.57 5.56 14.41
N GLY A 104 15.51 5.23 13.70
CA GLY A 104 14.56 6.22 13.17
C GLY A 104 13.69 6.84 14.25
N ILE A 105 13.20 6.03 15.19
CA ILE A 105 12.37 6.50 16.32
C ILE A 105 13.14 7.50 17.19
N PHE A 106 14.40 7.26 17.43
CA PHE A 106 15.28 8.12 18.23
C PHE A 106 16.25 8.94 17.37
N SER A 107 15.91 9.22 16.11
CA SER A 107 16.71 10.09 15.22
C SER A 107 16.94 11.48 15.83
N ASN A 108 15.90 12.06 16.44
CA ASN A 108 16.04 13.20 17.30
C ASN A 108 16.38 12.76 18.73
N LYS A 109 17.62 13.00 19.16
CA LYS A 109 18.09 12.62 20.51
C LYS A 109 17.30 13.24 21.66
N LYS A 110 16.63 14.38 21.44
CA LYS A 110 15.76 14.99 22.44
C LYS A 110 14.56 14.10 22.79
N ASN A 111 14.14 13.21 21.88
CA ASN A 111 13.08 12.25 22.14
C ASN A 111 13.38 11.29 23.30
N LEU A 112 14.67 10.98 23.53
CA LEU A 112 15.10 10.14 24.66
C LEU A 112 14.84 10.77 26.03
N LEU A 113 14.80 12.10 26.09
CA LEU A 113 14.56 12.88 27.33
C LEU A 113 13.10 13.35 27.42
N ASN A 114 12.29 13.13 26.39
CA ASN A 114 10.91 13.56 26.33
C ASN A 114 9.97 12.47 26.88
N LEU A 115 9.52 12.63 28.12
CA LEU A 115 8.63 11.66 28.78
C LEU A 115 7.31 11.42 28.02
N LYS A 116 6.77 12.46 27.35
CA LYS A 116 5.55 12.31 26.53
C LYS A 116 5.81 11.44 25.31
N PHE A 117 6.95 11.61 24.66
CA PHE A 117 7.37 10.79 23.54
C PHE A 117 7.58 9.33 23.95
N ILE A 118 8.26 9.10 25.07
CA ILE A 118 8.49 7.75 25.61
C ILE A 118 7.16 7.08 25.95
N LYS A 119 6.24 7.79 26.59
CA LYS A 119 4.89 7.29 26.89
C LYS A 119 4.15 6.89 25.62
N MET A 120 4.11 7.76 24.61
CA MET A 120 3.51 7.49 23.29
C MET A 120 4.11 6.22 22.66
N PHE A 121 5.43 6.07 22.72
CA PHE A 121 6.12 4.88 22.17
C PHE A 121 5.65 3.57 22.82
N PHE A 122 5.54 3.55 24.15
CA PHE A 122 5.02 2.38 24.86
C PHE A 122 3.53 2.13 24.61
N GLU A 123 2.74 3.18 24.48
CA GLU A 123 1.32 3.08 24.12
C GLU A 123 1.14 2.46 22.71
N ILE A 124 1.96 2.84 21.74
CA ILE A 124 1.96 2.22 20.40
C ILE A 124 2.30 0.72 20.50
N ILE A 125 3.34 0.35 21.25
CA ILE A 125 3.70 -1.06 21.43
C ILE A 125 2.56 -1.83 22.11
N SER A 126 1.95 -1.23 23.13
CA SER A 126 0.80 -1.85 23.84
C SER A 126 -0.39 -2.03 22.90
N PHE A 127 -0.68 -1.05 22.07
CA PHE A 127 -1.73 -1.14 21.06
C PHE A 127 -1.49 -2.32 20.12
N TYR A 128 -0.31 -2.42 19.51
CA TYR A 128 0.01 -3.54 18.61
C TYR A 128 -0.06 -4.92 19.28
N LYS A 129 0.25 -5.03 20.57
CA LYS A 129 0.13 -6.30 21.30
C LYS A 129 -1.32 -6.69 21.62
N ASN A 130 -2.21 -5.73 21.67
CA ASN A 130 -3.59 -5.94 22.13
C ASN A 130 -4.64 -5.79 21.03
N CYS A 131 -4.28 -5.25 19.85
CA CYS A 131 -5.24 -5.04 18.77
C CYS A 131 -5.89 -6.33 18.27
N GLU A 132 -5.19 -7.46 18.29
CA GLU A 132 -5.74 -8.77 17.91
C GLU A 132 -6.84 -9.25 18.88
N LYS A 133 -6.84 -8.80 20.13
CA LYS A 133 -7.85 -9.18 21.12
C LYS A 133 -9.19 -8.46 20.91
N ILE A 134 -9.16 -7.32 20.25
CA ILE A 134 -10.36 -6.51 19.97
C ILE A 134 -11.22 -7.19 18.89
N GLU A 135 -10.61 -7.92 17.97
CA GLU A 135 -11.29 -8.63 16.88
C GLU A 135 -12.03 -9.90 17.34
N THR A 136 -11.74 -10.40 18.54
CA THR A 136 -12.32 -11.65 19.06
C THR A 136 -13.49 -11.44 20.00
N GLU A 137 -13.92 -10.20 20.27
CA GLU A 137 -15.02 -9.87 21.18
C GLU A 137 -16.34 -9.50 20.45
N GLU A 138 -16.43 -9.66 19.13
CA GLU A 138 -17.66 -9.64 18.33
C GLU A 138 -18.05 -11.07 17.92
#